data_9b1aaf393ae255d33a95e346dcc81b61
#
_entry.id   9b1aaf393ae255d33a95e346dcc81b61
#
_cell.length_a   1.000
_cell.length_b   1.000
_cell.length_c   1.000
_cell.angle_alpha   90.00
_cell.angle_beta   90.00
_cell.angle_gamma   90.00
#
_symmetry.space_group_name_H-M   'P 1'
#
loop_
_entity.id
_entity.type
_entity.pdbx_description
1 polymer ?
#
loop_
_entity_poly.entity_id
_entity_poly.type
_entity_poly.pdbx_seq_one_letter_code
_entity_poly.pdbx_strand_id
1 'polypeptide(L)'
;EGFTEVRGTWDEYPGMLKALLDRNYALGINRLFYHVYVHNPWLDRKPGMTLDGIGLFFQRDQTWWKKGAKAFSEYATRCQSLLQYGHPVTDIAVFTGEEVPRRSILPERLVPSLPGIFGAERVESERIRLANEGQPLRVRPVGVTHSANMADPEKWVNPLRGYAYDSFNKDAILRLAKAENGRITLPGGASYKVLVLPLSRPMNPEPVLSSEVQKKINELKEAGILVPSLPYTEEDF
;
A
#
# COMPACT_ATOMS: atom_id res chain seq x y z
N GLU A 1 8.42 -0.91 -1.77
CA GLU A 1 9.66 -0.41 -1.17
C GLU A 1 9.83 -1.03 0.23
N GLY A 2 10.96 -1.63 0.49
CA GLY A 2 11.21 -2.31 1.75
C GLY A 2 12.34 -1.68 2.54
N PHE A 3 12.19 -1.71 3.87
CA PHE A 3 13.19 -1.28 4.84
C PHE A 3 13.56 0.20 4.78
N THR A 4 12.72 1.04 4.19
CA THR A 4 12.90 2.49 4.26
C THR A 4 12.70 2.94 5.70
N GLU A 5 13.74 3.40 6.32
CA GLU A 5 13.76 3.77 7.71
C GLU A 5 14.52 5.09 7.94
N VAL A 6 14.22 5.77 9.04
CA VAL A 6 14.82 7.06 9.44
C VAL A 6 15.70 6.87 10.66
N ARG A 7 16.32 5.70 10.82
CA ARG A 7 17.19 5.36 11.95
C ARG A 7 18.66 5.43 11.60
N GLY A 8 19.49 4.98 12.54
CA GLY A 8 20.94 4.97 12.39
C GLY A 8 21.41 4.22 11.15
N THR A 9 22.17 4.88 10.35
CA THR A 9 22.58 4.49 9.00
C THR A 9 23.36 3.16 8.91
N TRP A 10 23.95 2.71 10.02
CA TRP A 10 24.86 1.57 10.04
C TRP A 10 24.45 0.48 11.02
N ASP A 11 23.23 0.55 11.52
CA ASP A 11 22.73 -0.34 12.57
C ASP A 11 22.06 -1.59 12.04
N GLU A 12 21.62 -1.60 10.77
CA GLU A 12 20.92 -2.72 10.18
C GLU A 12 21.87 -3.89 9.87
N TYR A 13 21.37 -5.08 10.07
CA TYR A 13 22.08 -6.31 9.74
C TYR A 13 21.10 -7.39 9.28
N PRO A 14 21.56 -8.43 8.54
CA PRO A 14 20.71 -9.42 7.91
C PRO A 14 19.72 -10.14 8.83
N GLY A 15 20.09 -10.40 10.07
CA GLY A 15 19.19 -11.06 11.04
C GLY A 15 17.97 -10.21 11.37
N MET A 16 18.16 -8.92 11.61
CA MET A 16 17.06 -7.97 11.84
C MET A 16 16.19 -7.80 10.60
N LEU A 17 16.82 -7.61 9.44
CA LEU A 17 16.12 -7.46 8.17
C LEU A 17 15.32 -8.70 7.81
N LYS A 18 15.81 -9.90 8.12
CA LYS A 18 15.09 -11.14 7.87
C LYS A 18 13.78 -11.21 8.66
N ALA A 19 13.79 -10.85 9.92
CA ALA A 19 12.57 -10.86 10.74
C ALA A 19 11.49 -9.92 10.20
N LEU A 20 11.89 -8.72 9.75
CA LEU A 20 10.99 -7.76 9.11
C LEU A 20 10.49 -8.26 7.75
N LEU A 21 11.37 -8.88 6.97
CA LEU A 21 11.04 -9.45 5.67
C LEU A 21 10.03 -10.59 5.79
N ASP A 22 10.24 -11.51 6.73
CA ASP A 22 9.34 -12.64 6.99
C ASP A 22 7.94 -12.15 7.38
N ARG A 23 7.87 -11.11 8.23
CA ARG A 23 6.59 -10.47 8.56
C ARG A 23 5.91 -9.88 7.33
N ASN A 24 6.64 -9.18 6.48
CA ASN A 24 6.09 -8.63 5.25
C ASN A 24 5.58 -9.72 4.30
N TYR A 25 6.29 -10.83 4.18
CA TYR A 25 5.84 -11.98 3.41
C TYR A 25 4.56 -12.59 3.98
N ALA A 26 4.47 -12.72 5.30
CA ALA A 26 3.25 -13.20 5.96
C ALA A 26 2.05 -12.26 5.77
N LEU A 27 2.28 -10.97 5.54
CA LEU A 27 1.26 -9.97 5.22
C LEU A 27 0.91 -9.89 3.72
N GLY A 28 1.49 -10.76 2.88
CA GLY A 28 1.15 -10.86 1.46
C GLY A 28 2.09 -10.11 0.51
N ILE A 29 3.16 -9.49 1.00
CA ILE A 29 4.20 -8.93 0.13
C ILE A 29 4.93 -10.08 -0.56
N ASN A 30 5.00 -10.06 -1.88
CA ASN A 30 5.65 -11.11 -2.67
C ASN A 30 6.86 -10.63 -3.49
N ARG A 31 7.10 -9.31 -3.50
CA ARG A 31 8.26 -8.71 -4.15
C ARG A 31 8.77 -7.53 -3.34
N LEU A 32 10.07 -7.55 -3.06
CA LEU A 32 10.75 -6.52 -2.30
C LEU A 32 11.62 -5.67 -3.22
N PHE A 33 11.55 -4.36 -3.03
CA PHE A 33 12.46 -3.39 -3.60
C PHE A 33 13.20 -2.71 -2.46
N TYR A 34 14.52 -2.76 -2.51
CA TYR A 34 15.35 -2.11 -1.50
C TYR A 34 15.46 -0.60 -1.77
N HIS A 35 15.26 0.18 -0.77
CA HIS A 35 15.66 1.57 -0.73
C HIS A 35 16.75 1.74 0.33
N VAL A 36 18.05 1.76 -0.01
CA VAL A 36 18.59 1.98 -1.35
C VAL A 36 19.97 1.35 -1.50
N TYR A 37 20.42 1.08 -2.71
CA TYR A 37 21.80 0.75 -3.00
C TYR A 37 22.54 2.00 -3.46
N VAL A 38 23.35 2.57 -2.55
CA VAL A 38 24.11 3.80 -2.83
C VAL A 38 25.38 3.47 -3.59
N HIS A 39 25.63 4.22 -4.66
CA HIS A 39 26.90 4.11 -5.38
C HIS A 39 28.06 4.60 -4.50
N ASN A 40 28.99 3.70 -4.19
CA ASN A 40 30.21 4.01 -3.44
C ASN A 40 31.44 3.51 -4.20
N PRO A 41 32.19 4.39 -4.86
CA PRO A 41 33.40 4.01 -5.58
C PRO A 41 34.59 3.72 -4.66
N TRP A 42 34.56 4.22 -3.41
CA TRP A 42 35.69 4.13 -2.46
C TRP A 42 35.34 3.29 -1.25
N LEU A 43 35.72 2.02 -1.25
CA LEU A 43 35.41 1.10 -0.16
C LEU A 43 36.42 1.20 1.01
N ASP A 44 37.49 1.92 0.85
CA ASP A 44 38.55 2.14 1.83
C ASP A 44 38.36 3.41 2.68
N ARG A 45 37.35 4.22 2.35
CA ARG A 45 37.04 5.48 3.05
C ARG A 45 35.88 5.28 4.01
N LYS A 46 36.14 5.60 5.27
CA LYS A 46 35.13 5.52 6.34
C LYS A 46 34.49 6.89 6.60
N PRO A 47 33.24 6.92 7.01
CA PRO A 47 32.34 5.82 7.36
C PRO A 47 31.71 5.12 6.15
N GLY A 48 31.79 5.64 4.96
CA GLY A 48 31.13 5.18 3.74
C GLY A 48 30.23 6.26 3.15
N MET A 49 29.43 5.89 2.16
CA MET A 49 28.48 6.80 1.50
C MET A 49 27.05 6.37 1.79
N THR A 50 26.20 7.35 2.02
CA THR A 50 24.76 7.14 2.29
C THR A 50 23.94 8.12 1.48
N LEU A 51 22.63 7.87 1.39
CA LEU A 51 21.65 8.79 0.85
C LEU A 51 20.93 9.48 2.01
N ASP A 52 21.59 10.45 2.60
CA ASP A 52 21.10 11.40 3.60
C ASP A 52 20.03 10.88 4.58
N GLY A 53 20.38 9.85 5.34
CA GLY A 53 19.63 9.44 6.51
C GLY A 53 18.30 8.72 6.27
N ILE A 54 17.91 8.44 5.04
CA ILE A 54 16.65 7.74 4.72
C ILE A 54 16.94 6.43 3.99
N GLY A 55 16.41 5.34 4.51
CA GLY A 55 16.45 4.03 3.88
C GLY A 55 17.43 3.06 4.46
N LEU A 56 17.32 1.81 4.03
CA LEU A 56 18.30 0.77 4.28
C LEU A 56 19.48 0.96 3.33
N PHE A 57 20.67 1.07 3.90
CA PHE A 57 21.88 1.15 3.10
C PHE A 57 22.40 -0.25 2.77
N PHE A 58 21.77 -0.89 1.82
CA PHE A 58 22.16 -2.21 1.33
C PHE A 58 23.33 -2.08 0.34
N GLN A 59 24.54 -1.92 0.87
CA GLN A 59 25.71 -1.52 0.11
C GLN A 59 27.00 -2.19 0.58
N ARG A 60 28.03 -2.15 -0.28
CA ARG A 60 29.26 -2.92 -0.13
C ARG A 60 30.15 -2.53 1.05
N ASP A 61 30.01 -1.33 1.59
CA ASP A 61 30.77 -0.83 2.74
C ASP A 61 30.14 -1.15 4.11
N GLN A 62 28.96 -1.78 4.12
CA GLN A 62 28.41 -2.37 5.33
C GLN A 62 29.33 -3.48 5.87
N THR A 63 29.49 -3.54 7.17
CA THR A 63 30.40 -4.49 7.83
C THR A 63 30.02 -5.95 7.58
N TRP A 64 28.74 -6.23 7.45
CA TRP A 64 28.20 -7.57 7.20
C TRP A 64 28.14 -7.96 5.72
N TRP A 65 28.45 -7.03 4.79
CA TRP A 65 28.26 -7.25 3.35
C TRP A 65 28.91 -8.54 2.84
N LYS A 66 30.18 -8.73 3.10
CA LYS A 66 30.95 -9.87 2.59
C LYS A 66 30.42 -11.22 3.03
N LYS A 67 29.82 -11.31 4.22
CA LYS A 67 29.33 -12.57 4.80
C LYS A 67 27.80 -12.72 4.70
N GLY A 68 27.07 -11.62 4.75
CA GLY A 68 25.63 -11.61 4.93
C GLY A 68 24.81 -11.28 3.69
N ALA A 69 25.31 -10.40 2.80
CA ALA A 69 24.52 -9.89 1.69
C ALA A 69 24.07 -10.99 0.72
N LYS A 70 24.98 -11.88 0.34
CA LYS A 70 24.65 -13.01 -0.56
C LYS A 70 23.60 -13.91 0.08
N ALA A 71 23.82 -14.36 1.30
CA ALA A 71 22.91 -15.27 1.99
C ALA A 71 21.51 -14.65 2.18
N PHE A 72 21.44 -13.37 2.54
CA PHE A 72 20.18 -12.66 2.68
C PHE A 72 19.45 -12.49 1.33
N SER A 73 20.18 -12.11 0.28
CA SER A 73 19.60 -11.97 -1.07
C SER A 73 19.12 -13.31 -1.63
N GLU A 74 19.87 -14.39 -1.45
CA GLU A 74 19.46 -15.72 -1.87
C GLU A 74 18.23 -16.21 -1.11
N TYR A 75 18.14 -15.93 0.20
CA TYR A 75 16.96 -16.21 0.99
C TYR A 75 15.73 -15.46 0.44
N ALA A 76 15.85 -14.14 0.28
CA ALA A 76 14.78 -13.31 -0.26
C ALA A 76 14.34 -13.77 -1.65
N THR A 77 15.29 -14.10 -2.53
CA THR A 77 15.01 -14.61 -3.88
C THR A 77 14.22 -15.90 -3.85
N ARG A 78 14.62 -16.89 -3.02
CA ARG A 78 13.89 -18.16 -2.88
C ARG A 78 12.48 -17.96 -2.35
N CYS A 79 12.30 -17.14 -1.32
CA CYS A 79 10.98 -16.83 -0.79
C CYS A 79 10.09 -16.16 -1.85
N GLN A 80 10.59 -15.14 -2.51
CA GLN A 80 9.84 -14.43 -3.54
C GLN A 80 9.51 -15.31 -4.75
N SER A 81 10.40 -16.22 -5.14
CA SER A 81 10.12 -17.20 -6.19
C SER A 81 8.91 -18.07 -5.86
N LEU A 82 8.82 -18.55 -4.62
CA LEU A 82 7.68 -19.35 -4.16
C LEU A 82 6.41 -18.51 -4.00
N LEU A 83 6.50 -17.31 -3.44
CA LEU A 83 5.37 -16.42 -3.21
C LEU A 83 4.77 -15.85 -4.51
N GLN A 84 5.53 -15.84 -5.59
CA GLN A 84 5.06 -15.42 -6.92
C GLN A 84 4.65 -16.61 -7.79
N TYR A 85 4.77 -17.83 -7.29
CA TYR A 85 4.34 -19.02 -8.00
C TYR A 85 2.85 -19.27 -7.78
N GLY A 86 2.10 -19.36 -8.86
CA GLY A 86 0.65 -19.58 -8.81
C GLY A 86 -0.16 -18.28 -8.65
N HIS A 87 -1.38 -18.44 -8.18
CA HIS A 87 -2.33 -17.35 -7.97
C HIS A 87 -2.74 -17.26 -6.50
N PRO A 88 -2.92 -16.06 -5.94
CA PRO A 88 -3.47 -15.92 -4.60
C PRO A 88 -4.90 -16.47 -4.55
N VAL A 89 -5.25 -17.13 -3.46
CA VAL A 89 -6.61 -17.59 -3.21
C VAL A 89 -7.27 -16.59 -2.25
N THR A 90 -8.10 -15.73 -2.79
CA THR A 90 -8.92 -14.78 -2.03
C THR A 90 -10.29 -14.68 -2.66
N ASP A 91 -11.33 -14.60 -1.85
CA ASP A 91 -12.72 -14.54 -2.33
C ASP A 91 -13.29 -13.12 -2.33
N ILE A 92 -12.58 -12.15 -1.78
CA ILE A 92 -13.07 -10.79 -1.58
C ILE A 92 -12.33 -9.80 -2.49
N ALA A 93 -13.07 -9.10 -3.33
CA ALA A 93 -12.63 -7.91 -4.06
C ALA A 93 -13.17 -6.67 -3.37
N VAL A 94 -12.32 -5.70 -3.09
CA VAL A 94 -12.73 -4.43 -2.49
C VAL A 94 -12.59 -3.32 -3.51
N PHE A 95 -13.72 -2.74 -3.92
CA PHE A 95 -13.70 -1.55 -4.75
C PHE A 95 -13.39 -0.32 -3.90
N THR A 96 -12.25 0.30 -4.13
CA THR A 96 -11.78 1.44 -3.34
C THR A 96 -12.41 2.79 -3.74
N GLY A 97 -13.33 2.78 -4.68
CA GLY A 97 -13.96 3.97 -5.23
C GLY A 97 -13.31 4.44 -6.53
N GLU A 98 -13.90 5.45 -7.14
CA GLU A 98 -13.44 5.99 -8.42
C GLU A 98 -12.27 6.96 -8.28
N GLU A 99 -12.10 7.50 -7.10
CA GLU A 99 -10.99 8.38 -6.80
C GLU A 99 -9.73 7.59 -6.54
N VAL A 100 -8.65 8.03 -7.13
CA VAL A 100 -7.33 7.45 -6.85
C VAL A 100 -6.81 8.02 -5.54
N PRO A 101 -6.64 7.20 -4.50
CA PRO A 101 -6.01 7.68 -3.28
C PRO A 101 -4.61 8.18 -3.59
N ARG A 102 -4.37 9.44 -3.32
CA ARG A 102 -3.07 10.04 -3.54
C ARG A 102 -2.54 10.61 -2.24
N ARG A 103 -1.28 10.33 -2.00
CA ARG A 103 -0.47 11.16 -1.13
C ARG A 103 0.61 11.80 -1.99
N SER A 104 0.53 13.10 -2.14
CA SER A 104 1.60 13.89 -2.72
C SER A 104 2.06 14.93 -1.72
N ILE A 105 3.32 15.24 -1.75
CA ILE A 105 3.86 16.42 -1.10
C ILE A 105 3.40 17.61 -1.94
N LEU A 106 2.61 18.48 -1.33
CA LEU A 106 2.19 19.70 -1.99
C LEU A 106 3.25 20.76 -1.78
N PRO A 107 3.72 21.43 -2.82
CA PRO A 107 4.59 22.60 -2.67
C PRO A 107 3.94 23.62 -1.73
N GLU A 108 4.69 24.19 -0.82
CA GLU A 108 4.21 25.16 0.17
C GLU A 108 3.41 26.31 -0.49
N ARG A 109 3.83 26.74 -1.67
CA ARG A 109 3.15 27.77 -2.47
C ARG A 109 1.72 27.43 -2.86
N LEU A 110 1.35 26.13 -2.88
CA LEU A 110 0.01 25.69 -3.25
C LEU A 110 -0.92 25.54 -2.04
N VAL A 111 -0.35 25.45 -0.83
CA VAL A 111 -1.15 25.27 0.39
C VAL A 111 -2.19 26.37 0.58
N PRO A 112 -1.91 27.67 0.35
CA PRO A 112 -2.90 28.72 0.47
C PRO A 112 -4.10 28.60 -0.48
N SER A 113 -3.95 27.91 -1.61
CA SER A 113 -5.03 27.73 -2.59
C SER A 113 -5.94 26.53 -2.30
N LEU A 114 -5.56 25.67 -1.36
CA LEU A 114 -6.27 24.43 -1.07
C LEU A 114 -7.67 24.58 -0.46
N PRO A 115 -8.00 25.65 0.31
CA PRO A 115 -9.34 25.79 0.88
C PRO A 115 -10.48 25.74 -0.13
N GLY A 116 -10.21 26.14 -1.36
CA GLY A 116 -11.18 26.04 -2.47
C GLY A 116 -11.35 24.61 -3.02
N ILE A 117 -10.46 23.69 -2.64
CA ILE A 117 -10.41 22.33 -3.19
C ILE A 117 -10.66 21.28 -2.09
N PHE A 118 -10.08 21.45 -0.89
CA PHE A 118 -10.03 20.40 0.12
C PHE A 118 -10.62 20.76 1.48
N GLY A 119 -11.02 21.96 1.73
CA GLY A 119 -11.48 22.42 3.05
C GLY A 119 -10.35 22.74 4.04
N ALA A 120 -10.72 23.49 5.09
CA ALA A 120 -9.78 24.10 6.03
C ALA A 120 -8.96 23.08 6.83
N GLU A 121 -9.58 22.00 7.27
CA GLU A 121 -8.91 20.94 8.06
C GLU A 121 -7.77 20.27 7.27
N ARG A 122 -8.00 19.99 6.00
CA ARG A 122 -7.00 19.41 5.12
C ARG A 122 -5.84 20.37 4.87
N VAL A 123 -6.13 21.64 4.70
CA VAL A 123 -5.11 22.70 4.52
C VAL A 123 -4.22 22.80 5.75
N GLU A 124 -4.82 22.80 6.95
CA GLU A 124 -4.07 22.87 8.19
C GLU A 124 -3.21 21.60 8.40
N SER A 125 -3.74 20.43 8.09
CA SER A 125 -2.98 19.18 8.10
C SER A 125 -1.74 19.24 7.20
N GLU A 126 -1.86 19.75 5.98
CA GLU A 126 -0.72 19.89 5.06
C GLU A 126 0.26 20.97 5.54
N ARG A 127 -0.23 22.05 6.14
CA ARG A 127 0.63 23.10 6.73
C ARG A 127 1.49 22.55 7.87
N ILE A 128 0.88 21.78 8.77
CA ILE A 128 1.60 21.13 9.87
C ILE A 128 2.64 20.16 9.30
N ARG A 129 2.29 19.39 8.28
CA ARG A 129 3.21 18.46 7.62
C ARG A 129 4.42 19.17 7.03
N LEU A 130 4.22 20.25 6.30
CA LEU A 130 5.30 21.04 5.71
C LEU A 130 6.18 21.70 6.77
N ALA A 131 5.59 22.20 7.84
CA ALA A 131 6.33 22.79 8.95
C ALA A 131 7.23 21.78 9.69
N ASN A 132 6.96 20.47 9.57
CA ASN A 132 7.75 19.41 10.16
C ASN A 132 8.71 18.76 9.16
N GLU A 133 8.78 19.23 7.94
CA GLU A 133 9.69 18.67 6.94
C GLU A 133 11.15 18.85 7.39
N GLY A 134 11.93 17.77 7.33
CA GLY A 134 13.30 17.75 7.80
C GLY A 134 13.49 17.76 9.33
N GLN A 135 12.40 17.71 10.11
CA GLN A 135 12.43 17.64 11.57
C GLN A 135 11.80 16.32 12.05
N PRO A 136 12.13 15.84 13.26
CA PRO A 136 11.35 14.78 13.89
C PRO A 136 9.89 15.20 13.98
N LEU A 137 8.99 14.40 13.41
CA LEU A 137 7.56 14.73 13.37
C LEU A 137 6.99 14.73 14.79
N ARG A 138 6.74 15.89 15.35
CA ARG A 138 6.17 16.07 16.69
C ARG A 138 4.66 16.11 16.72
N VAL A 139 4.04 16.51 15.61
CA VAL A 139 2.60 16.64 15.48
C VAL A 139 2.17 15.85 14.25
N ARG A 140 1.24 14.91 14.40
CA ARG A 140 0.64 14.22 13.27
C ARG A 140 -0.36 15.14 12.59
N PRO A 141 -0.27 15.32 11.27
CA PRO A 141 -1.32 15.99 10.53
C PRO A 141 -2.65 15.26 10.68
N VAL A 142 -3.72 16.02 10.95
CA VAL A 142 -5.07 15.47 11.05
C VAL A 142 -5.54 14.96 9.69
N GLY A 143 -6.21 13.81 9.66
CA GLY A 143 -6.76 13.23 8.43
C GLY A 143 -5.73 12.56 7.51
N VAL A 144 -4.42 12.64 7.81
CA VAL A 144 -3.37 11.98 7.05
C VAL A 144 -2.51 11.13 7.97
N THR A 145 -2.86 9.90 8.16
CA THR A 145 -2.08 8.99 8.99
C THR A 145 -0.98 8.29 8.18
N HIS A 146 -1.34 7.78 7.01
CA HIS A 146 -0.42 7.10 6.10
C HIS A 146 -0.90 7.24 4.66
N SER A 147 0.00 7.33 3.71
CA SER A 147 -0.36 7.33 2.29
C SER A 147 -1.04 6.03 1.85
N ALA A 148 -0.54 4.91 2.33
CA ALA A 148 -1.12 3.60 2.05
C ALA A 148 -2.53 3.42 2.62
N ASN A 149 -2.85 4.10 3.71
CA ASN A 149 -4.10 3.93 4.43
C ASN A 149 -5.27 4.71 3.83
N MET A 150 -5.05 5.47 2.79
CA MET A 150 -6.12 6.20 2.10
C MET A 150 -7.12 5.24 1.46
N ALA A 151 -6.69 4.03 1.13
CA ALA A 151 -7.52 2.97 0.58
C ALA A 151 -7.51 1.70 1.45
N ASP A 152 -7.23 1.83 2.74
CA ASP A 152 -7.22 0.69 3.66
C ASP A 152 -8.65 0.29 4.03
N PRO A 153 -9.20 -0.80 3.48
CA PRO A 153 -10.57 -1.22 3.73
C PRO A 153 -10.82 -1.63 5.17
N GLU A 154 -9.81 -2.13 5.88
CA GLU A 154 -9.95 -2.58 7.27
C GLU A 154 -10.30 -1.45 8.23
N LYS A 155 -10.10 -0.20 7.83
CA LYS A 155 -10.48 0.98 8.62
C LYS A 155 -11.93 1.38 8.44
N TRP A 156 -12.58 0.95 7.37
CA TRP A 156 -13.95 1.31 7.06
C TRP A 156 -14.86 0.11 6.80
N VAL A 157 -14.30 -1.08 6.66
CA VAL A 157 -15.06 -2.34 6.59
C VAL A 157 -14.55 -3.28 7.69
N ASN A 158 -15.15 -3.16 8.86
CA ASN A 158 -14.72 -3.90 10.04
C ASN A 158 -14.69 -5.43 9.87
N PRO A 159 -15.68 -6.06 9.21
CA PRO A 159 -15.70 -7.50 9.01
C PRO A 159 -14.56 -8.04 8.12
N LEU A 160 -13.85 -7.20 7.36
CA LEU A 160 -12.69 -7.64 6.58
C LEU A 160 -11.47 -7.98 7.42
N ARG A 161 -11.48 -7.62 8.68
CA ARG A 161 -10.35 -7.88 9.57
C ARG A 161 -10.16 -9.39 9.76
N GLY A 162 -9.02 -9.89 9.25
CA GLY A 162 -8.69 -11.31 9.28
C GLY A 162 -8.97 -12.06 7.97
N TYR A 163 -9.64 -11.44 7.01
CA TYR A 163 -9.85 -12.01 5.68
C TYR A 163 -8.80 -11.51 4.67
N ALA A 164 -8.40 -12.37 3.76
CA ALA A 164 -7.61 -11.97 2.60
C ALA A 164 -8.50 -11.31 1.55
N TYR A 165 -8.07 -10.18 1.00
CA TYR A 165 -8.78 -9.46 -0.05
C TYR A 165 -7.81 -8.78 -1.01
N ASP A 166 -8.30 -8.44 -2.21
CA ASP A 166 -7.60 -7.60 -3.17
C ASP A 166 -8.38 -6.32 -3.43
N SER A 167 -7.65 -5.22 -3.65
CA SER A 167 -8.23 -3.90 -3.90
C SER A 167 -8.39 -3.65 -5.40
N PHE A 168 -9.57 -3.18 -5.79
CA PHE A 168 -9.93 -2.81 -7.15
C PHE A 168 -10.07 -1.30 -7.30
N ASN A 169 -9.52 -0.75 -8.34
CA ASN A 169 -9.81 0.61 -8.79
C ASN A 169 -10.89 0.62 -9.88
N LYS A 170 -11.27 1.83 -10.34
CA LYS A 170 -12.26 2.02 -11.40
C LYS A 170 -11.90 1.28 -12.69
N ASP A 171 -10.62 1.34 -13.11
CA ASP A 171 -10.16 0.67 -14.32
C ASP A 171 -10.31 -0.86 -14.22
N ALA A 172 -9.96 -1.44 -13.08
CA ALA A 172 -10.11 -2.87 -12.85
C ALA A 172 -11.58 -3.31 -12.94
N ILE A 173 -12.50 -2.58 -12.31
CA ILE A 173 -13.94 -2.89 -12.37
C ILE A 173 -14.48 -2.77 -13.79
N LEU A 174 -14.22 -1.67 -14.48
CA LEU A 174 -14.84 -1.40 -15.77
C LEU A 174 -14.26 -2.24 -16.91
N ARG A 175 -12.93 -2.35 -16.94
CA ARG A 175 -12.22 -2.92 -18.09
C ARG A 175 -11.83 -4.38 -17.91
N LEU A 176 -11.45 -4.79 -16.69
CA LEU A 176 -10.86 -6.10 -16.44
C LEU A 176 -11.84 -7.11 -15.84
N ALA A 177 -12.75 -6.67 -14.96
CA ALA A 177 -13.64 -7.54 -14.26
C ALA A 177 -14.70 -8.16 -15.19
N LYS A 178 -14.76 -9.49 -15.23
CA LYS A 178 -15.80 -10.27 -15.90
C LYS A 178 -16.53 -11.11 -14.88
N ALA A 179 -17.80 -11.38 -15.14
CA ALA A 179 -18.57 -12.32 -14.34
C ALA A 179 -18.57 -13.69 -15.03
N GLU A 180 -18.04 -14.69 -14.36
CA GLU A 180 -17.99 -16.07 -14.86
C GLU A 180 -18.28 -17.04 -13.71
N ASN A 181 -19.29 -17.88 -13.87
CA ASN A 181 -19.68 -18.90 -12.88
C ASN A 181 -19.93 -18.33 -11.47
N GLY A 182 -20.59 -17.18 -11.36
CA GLY A 182 -20.88 -16.51 -10.10
C GLY A 182 -19.66 -15.91 -9.40
N ARG A 183 -18.58 -15.68 -10.12
CA ARG A 183 -17.34 -15.05 -9.63
C ARG A 183 -16.91 -13.92 -10.54
N ILE A 184 -16.30 -12.90 -9.96
CA ILE A 184 -15.54 -11.92 -10.73
C ILE A 184 -14.22 -12.60 -11.11
N THR A 185 -13.89 -12.58 -12.40
CA THR A 185 -12.60 -13.09 -12.92
C THR A 185 -11.79 -11.96 -13.53
N LEU A 186 -10.47 -12.04 -13.41
CA LEU A 186 -9.52 -11.13 -14.02
C LEU A 186 -8.63 -11.86 -15.04
N PRO A 187 -8.07 -11.16 -16.04
CA PRO A 187 -7.22 -11.77 -17.06
C PRO A 187 -6.03 -12.57 -16.52
N GLY A 188 -5.54 -12.22 -15.31
CA GLY A 188 -4.45 -12.94 -14.63
C GLY A 188 -4.87 -14.22 -13.91
N GLY A 189 -6.14 -14.64 -13.97
CA GLY A 189 -6.64 -15.84 -13.31
C GLY A 189 -7.13 -15.64 -11.87
N ALA A 190 -6.96 -14.46 -11.29
CA ALA A 190 -7.55 -14.14 -9.99
C ALA A 190 -9.08 -14.11 -10.09
N SER A 191 -9.77 -14.59 -9.05
CA SER A 191 -11.22 -14.65 -9.04
C SER A 191 -11.82 -14.46 -7.64
N TYR A 192 -12.99 -13.80 -7.56
CA TYR A 192 -13.59 -13.35 -6.32
C TYR A 192 -15.10 -13.65 -6.31
N LYS A 193 -15.64 -13.99 -5.14
CA LYS A 193 -17.07 -14.24 -4.94
C LYS A 193 -17.80 -12.98 -4.47
N VAL A 194 -17.13 -12.16 -3.70
CA VAL A 194 -17.71 -11.01 -3.00
C VAL A 194 -17.10 -9.73 -3.55
N LEU A 195 -17.93 -8.74 -3.83
CA LEU A 195 -17.52 -7.38 -4.16
C LEU A 195 -17.97 -6.44 -3.05
N VAL A 196 -17.01 -5.91 -2.31
CA VAL A 196 -17.23 -4.90 -1.28
C VAL A 196 -17.18 -3.51 -1.91
N LEU A 197 -18.19 -2.68 -1.65
CA LEU A 197 -18.28 -1.32 -2.15
C LEU A 197 -17.68 -0.31 -1.14
N PRO A 198 -17.22 0.87 -1.61
CA PRO A 198 -16.61 1.85 -0.74
C PRO A 198 -17.62 2.46 0.23
N LEU A 199 -17.18 2.64 1.47
CA LEU A 199 -17.87 3.39 2.51
C LEU A 199 -17.27 4.79 2.66
N SER A 200 -17.97 5.60 3.47
CA SER A 200 -17.42 6.89 3.93
C SER A 200 -16.05 6.71 4.57
N ARG A 201 -15.13 7.54 4.20
CA ARG A 201 -13.76 7.57 4.72
C ARG A 201 -13.23 9.00 4.74
N PRO A 202 -12.20 9.29 5.56
CA PRO A 202 -11.72 10.67 5.73
C PRO A 202 -11.36 11.40 4.41
N MET A 203 -10.89 10.65 3.40
CA MET A 203 -10.52 11.22 2.10
C MET A 203 -11.67 11.27 1.11
N ASN A 204 -12.76 10.56 1.36
CA ASN A 204 -13.98 10.53 0.57
C ASN A 204 -15.15 10.22 1.49
N PRO A 205 -15.69 11.22 2.19
CA PRO A 205 -16.77 11.03 3.16
C PRO A 205 -18.09 10.62 2.51
N GLU A 206 -18.29 10.98 1.25
CA GLU A 206 -19.51 10.67 0.48
C GLU A 206 -19.10 10.04 -0.86
N PRO A 207 -18.78 8.73 -0.88
CA PRO A 207 -18.37 8.07 -2.10
C PRO A 207 -19.54 7.99 -3.09
N VAL A 208 -19.45 8.76 -4.16
CA VAL A 208 -20.42 8.73 -5.27
C VAL A 208 -19.88 7.82 -6.36
N LEU A 209 -20.75 6.93 -6.86
CA LEU A 209 -20.44 6.08 -8.00
C LEU A 209 -21.00 6.69 -9.29
N SER A 210 -20.19 6.77 -10.33
CA SER A 210 -20.64 7.19 -11.65
C SER A 210 -21.68 6.20 -12.21
N SER A 211 -22.48 6.66 -13.14
CA SER A 211 -23.50 5.83 -13.78
C SER A 211 -22.91 4.58 -14.47
N GLU A 212 -21.72 4.71 -15.05
CA GLU A 212 -21.05 3.57 -15.70
C GLU A 212 -20.57 2.52 -14.68
N VAL A 213 -20.03 2.95 -13.54
CA VAL A 213 -19.60 2.03 -12.47
C VAL A 213 -20.83 1.38 -11.83
N GLN A 214 -21.87 2.16 -11.55
CA GLN A 214 -23.12 1.63 -11.01
C GLN A 214 -23.77 0.60 -11.95
N LYS A 215 -23.77 0.87 -13.25
CA LYS A 215 -24.24 -0.09 -14.26
C LYS A 215 -23.42 -1.38 -14.21
N LYS A 216 -22.09 -1.27 -14.17
CA LYS A 216 -21.22 -2.45 -14.09
C LYS A 216 -21.42 -3.26 -12.82
N ILE A 217 -21.61 -2.60 -11.67
CA ILE A 217 -21.92 -3.28 -10.41
C ILE A 217 -23.24 -4.03 -10.51
N ASN A 218 -24.26 -3.44 -11.13
CA ASN A 218 -25.56 -4.09 -11.34
C ASN A 218 -25.41 -5.32 -12.26
N GLU A 219 -24.66 -5.21 -13.34
CA GLU A 219 -24.33 -6.35 -14.22
C GLU A 219 -23.66 -7.51 -13.45
N LEU A 220 -22.72 -7.17 -12.56
CA LEU A 220 -22.06 -8.18 -11.73
C LEU A 220 -23.03 -8.83 -10.74
N LYS A 221 -23.92 -8.06 -10.12
CA LYS A 221 -24.99 -8.59 -9.24
C LYS A 221 -25.92 -9.54 -9.97
N GLU A 222 -26.40 -9.14 -11.14
CA GLU A 222 -27.29 -9.95 -11.99
C GLU A 222 -26.62 -11.26 -12.43
N ALA A 223 -25.31 -11.24 -12.59
CA ALA A 223 -24.50 -12.43 -12.88
C ALA A 223 -24.18 -13.31 -11.64
N GLY A 224 -24.76 -13.00 -10.48
CA GLY A 224 -24.64 -13.81 -9.27
C GLY A 224 -23.46 -13.47 -8.37
N ILE A 225 -22.78 -12.34 -8.59
CA ILE A 225 -21.73 -11.88 -7.68
C ILE A 225 -22.38 -11.33 -6.40
N LEU A 226 -21.92 -11.79 -5.26
CA LEU A 226 -22.38 -11.26 -3.98
C LEU A 226 -21.83 -9.83 -3.77
N VAL A 227 -22.74 -8.89 -3.67
CA VAL A 227 -22.43 -7.49 -3.34
C VAL A 227 -23.22 -7.14 -2.09
N PRO A 228 -22.63 -7.28 -0.90
CA PRO A 228 -23.31 -7.05 0.36
C PRO A 228 -23.88 -5.64 0.47
N SER A 229 -24.96 -5.52 1.23
CA SER A 229 -25.58 -4.23 1.55
C SER A 229 -24.93 -3.63 2.81
N LEU A 230 -24.94 -2.33 2.90
CA LEU A 230 -24.45 -1.61 4.08
C LEU A 230 -25.49 -1.57 5.21
N PRO A 231 -25.08 -1.66 6.48
CA PRO A 231 -23.72 -1.92 6.99
C PRO A 231 -23.32 -3.39 6.80
N TYR A 232 -22.04 -3.63 6.57
CA TYR A 232 -21.52 -4.99 6.45
C TYR A 232 -21.51 -5.71 7.80
N THR A 233 -21.76 -7.03 7.76
CA THR A 233 -21.70 -7.93 8.90
C THR A 233 -20.74 -9.09 8.64
N GLU A 234 -20.41 -9.87 9.68
CA GLU A 234 -19.57 -11.06 9.51
C GLU A 234 -20.25 -12.13 8.63
N GLU A 235 -21.56 -12.14 8.55
CA GLU A 235 -22.33 -13.07 7.73
C GLU A 235 -22.23 -12.78 6.21
N ASP A 236 -21.73 -11.59 5.86
CA ASP A 236 -21.57 -11.18 4.46
C ASP A 236 -20.29 -11.76 3.81
N PHE A 237 -19.42 -12.40 4.59
CA PHE A 237 -18.12 -12.92 4.17
C PHE A 237 -17.94 -14.39 4.54
#